data_20133323e0ad209d8a74f1c3f0585c09
#
_entry.id   20133323e0ad209d8a74f1c3f0585c09
#
_cell.length_a   1.000
_cell.length_b   1.000
_cell.length_c   1.000
_cell.angle_alpha   90.00
_cell.angle_beta   90.00
_cell.angle_gamma   90.00
#
_symmetry.space_group_name_H-M   'P 1'
#
loop_
_entity.id
_entity.type
_entity.pdbx_description
1 polymer ?
#
loop_
_entity_poly.entity_id
_entity_poly.type
_entity_poly.pdbx_seq_one_letter_code
_entity_poly.pdbx_strand_id
1 'polypeptide(L)'
;PQGLSKGHDETDELPTDFGSSPPTDMRSEEDPRAVSEATQDTNDDAPTPRKAHPLADGKDVADIVDDPVRAYMSQIGRVSLLTAKDERALARALESGSYVEHLERESTSSQGEPGKACDVIFRLLTECSKLGFVAEAMAWKHELPFPMVLKEIVSNQEFCMTVGSPIDHEAMQTVADHAGKTLERTEAGVIHLSLNSRLLPPEALDVVGEDCTLDQLDAILNEGVVSKELVPFELLFHAHLERVKAEGQAANQHMTEANLRLVVSVAKKYQGRGMEILDLIQEGNTGLMRAVKKFDYRKGFKFSTYATWWIRQAITRVIADQSRTIRIPVHMVEIVNKLNRAARLLVQEH
;
A
#
# COMPACT_ATOMS: atom_id res chain seq x y z
N PRO A 1 14.05 54.50 6.16
CA PRO A 1 12.92 53.73 5.81
C PRO A 1 13.32 52.29 5.66
N GLN A 2 13.08 51.53 6.73
CA GLN A 2 13.53 50.14 6.90
C GLN A 2 12.42 49.23 6.44
N GLY A 3 12.75 48.26 5.58
CA GLY A 3 11.85 47.22 5.13
C GLY A 3 11.51 46.24 6.26
N LEU A 4 10.23 46.15 6.56
CA LEU A 4 9.66 45.09 7.39
C LEU A 4 9.48 43.82 6.53
N SER A 5 10.28 42.83 6.83
CA SER A 5 10.12 41.46 6.36
C SER A 5 8.76 40.93 6.85
N LYS A 6 7.83 40.68 5.95
CA LYS A 6 6.60 39.93 6.23
C LYS A 6 6.96 38.44 6.30
N GLY A 7 7.04 37.92 7.52
CA GLY A 7 7.02 36.49 7.76
C GLY A 7 5.63 35.95 7.36
N HIS A 8 5.61 35.08 6.37
CA HIS A 8 4.41 34.31 6.05
C HIS A 8 4.24 33.21 7.11
N ASP A 9 3.27 33.45 7.98
CA ASP A 9 2.78 32.46 8.95
C ASP A 9 1.82 31.50 8.20
N GLU A 10 2.36 30.42 7.61
CA GLU A 10 1.57 29.34 7.00
C GLU A 10 0.94 28.53 8.12
N THR A 11 -0.21 28.94 8.61
CA THR A 11 -1.03 28.12 9.50
C THR A 11 -1.72 27.03 8.68
N ASP A 12 -1.13 25.84 8.69
CA ASP A 12 -1.71 24.57 8.20
C ASP A 12 -3.08 24.37 8.89
N GLU A 13 -4.16 24.52 8.14
CA GLU A 13 -5.51 24.34 8.65
C GLU A 13 -5.77 22.86 8.95
N LEU A 14 -6.33 22.55 10.12
CA LEU A 14 -6.74 21.20 10.49
C LEU A 14 -7.84 20.72 9.53
N PRO A 15 -7.73 19.53 8.89
CA PRO A 15 -8.82 18.98 8.09
C PRO A 15 -10.07 18.82 8.95
N THR A 16 -11.21 19.26 8.47
CA THR A 16 -12.47 19.30 9.21
C THR A 16 -13.30 18.03 9.08
N ASP A 17 -12.88 17.08 8.25
CA ASP A 17 -13.59 15.81 8.03
C ASP A 17 -12.89 14.63 8.70
N PHE A 18 -13.42 14.18 9.84
CA PHE A 18 -12.86 13.11 10.67
C PHE A 18 -13.40 11.71 10.32
N GLY A 19 -14.29 11.58 9.35
CA GLY A 19 -15.05 10.33 9.12
C GLY A 19 -14.87 9.64 7.79
N SER A 20 -14.34 10.30 6.78
CA SER A 20 -14.27 9.77 5.42
C SER A 20 -12.97 9.02 5.14
N SER A 21 -13.07 8.00 4.28
CA SER A 21 -11.93 7.42 3.56
C SER A 21 -11.31 8.48 2.65
N PRO A 22 -10.02 8.38 2.28
CA PRO A 22 -9.42 9.33 1.35
C PRO A 22 -10.26 9.38 0.07
N PRO A 23 -10.43 10.58 -0.55
CA PRO A 23 -11.18 10.72 -1.78
C PRO A 23 -10.62 9.77 -2.83
N THR A 24 -11.50 9.08 -3.53
CA THR A 24 -11.16 8.10 -4.59
C THR A 24 -10.51 8.80 -5.78
N ASP A 25 -10.75 10.10 -5.93
CA ASP A 25 -10.17 10.94 -6.98
C ASP A 25 -9.21 11.97 -6.35
N MET A 26 -7.94 11.60 -6.22
CA MET A 26 -6.90 12.47 -5.67
C MET A 26 -6.35 13.50 -6.68
N ARG A 27 -6.97 13.65 -7.87
CA ARG A 27 -6.49 14.56 -8.91
C ARG A 27 -6.71 16.05 -8.60
N SER A 28 -7.53 16.39 -7.61
CA SER A 28 -7.98 17.78 -7.36
C SER A 28 -7.34 18.50 -6.18
N GLU A 29 -6.48 17.84 -5.39
CA GLU A 29 -5.80 18.48 -4.23
C GLU A 29 -4.28 18.26 -4.26
N GLU A 30 -3.64 18.47 -5.40
CA GLU A 30 -2.19 18.70 -5.40
C GLU A 30 -1.94 20.12 -4.88
N ASP A 31 -1.50 20.22 -3.64
CA ASP A 31 -0.80 21.41 -3.18
C ASP A 31 0.58 21.43 -3.89
N PRO A 32 0.79 22.34 -4.86
CA PRO A 32 2.03 22.35 -5.66
C PRO A 32 3.28 22.62 -4.81
N ARG A 33 3.13 23.04 -3.54
CA ARG A 33 4.22 23.37 -2.63
C ARG A 33 4.75 22.18 -1.84
N ALA A 34 3.90 21.18 -1.54
CA ALA A 34 4.34 19.98 -0.83
C ALA A 34 5.27 19.08 -1.68
N VAL A 35 5.19 19.18 -3.01
CA VAL A 35 6.01 18.39 -3.94
C VAL A 35 7.37 19.05 -4.17
N SER A 36 7.49 20.38 -4.05
CA SER A 36 8.75 21.09 -4.34
C SER A 36 9.81 20.94 -3.25
N GLU A 37 9.42 20.76 -1.98
CA GLU A 37 10.39 20.56 -0.90
C GLU A 37 10.97 19.14 -0.83
N ALA A 38 10.27 18.13 -1.39
CA ALA A 38 10.76 16.76 -1.44
C ALA A 38 11.63 16.46 -2.67
N THR A 39 11.69 17.36 -3.67
CA THR A 39 12.38 17.15 -4.95
C THR A 39 13.56 18.07 -5.20
N GLN A 40 13.93 18.97 -4.28
CA GLN A 40 15.05 19.89 -4.46
C GLN A 40 16.44 19.34 -4.09
N ASP A 41 16.58 18.06 -3.76
CA ASP A 41 17.89 17.44 -3.50
C ASP A 41 18.36 16.49 -4.64
N THR A 42 17.96 16.72 -5.88
CA THR A 42 18.57 16.04 -7.02
C THR A 42 19.20 17.05 -7.99
N ASN A 43 20.34 17.60 -7.61
CA ASN A 43 21.28 18.12 -8.57
C ASN A 43 22.41 17.10 -8.75
N ASP A 44 22.59 16.75 -10.05
CA ASP A 44 23.72 16.00 -10.58
C ASP A 44 25.06 16.54 -10.06
N ASP A 45 25.71 15.75 -9.19
CA ASP A 45 27.16 15.75 -9.10
C ASP A 45 27.63 14.34 -8.70
N ALA A 46 28.51 13.79 -9.53
CA ALA A 46 29.10 12.48 -9.33
C ALA A 46 29.77 12.39 -7.94
N PRO A 47 29.67 11.27 -7.22
CA PRO A 47 30.21 11.17 -5.89
C PRO A 47 31.75 11.08 -5.94
N THR A 48 32.42 12.17 -5.63
CA THR A 48 33.82 12.10 -5.18
C THR A 48 33.83 11.37 -3.82
N PRO A 49 34.75 10.45 -3.58
CA PRO A 49 34.82 9.70 -2.33
C PRO A 49 35.13 10.67 -1.17
N ARG A 50 34.14 10.95 -0.34
CA ARG A 50 34.35 11.69 0.92
C ARG A 50 35.23 10.84 1.82
N LYS A 51 36.41 11.35 2.11
CA LYS A 51 37.34 10.84 3.13
C LYS A 51 36.58 10.64 4.43
N ALA A 52 36.69 9.45 5.01
CA ALA A 52 36.19 9.15 6.34
C ALA A 52 36.78 10.17 7.34
N HIS A 53 35.90 10.97 7.96
CA HIS A 53 36.28 11.75 9.12
C HIS A 53 36.51 10.80 10.28
N PRO A 54 37.60 11.00 11.07
CA PRO A 54 37.83 10.22 12.30
C PRO A 54 36.66 10.47 13.25
N LEU A 55 36.17 9.40 13.89
CA LEU A 55 35.19 9.44 14.97
C LEU A 55 35.59 10.44 16.00
N ALA A 56 34.83 11.49 16.17
CA ALA A 56 35.00 12.51 17.18
C ALA A 56 34.73 11.93 18.59
N ASP A 57 35.47 12.43 19.53
CA ASP A 57 35.56 12.13 20.95
C ASP A 57 34.28 11.63 21.63
N GLY A 58 34.46 10.71 22.60
CA GLY A 58 33.43 10.01 23.38
C GLY A 58 32.43 10.88 24.19
N LYS A 59 32.37 12.19 23.97
CA LYS A 59 31.32 13.08 24.49
C LYS A 59 30.04 13.06 23.69
N ASP A 60 30.10 12.82 22.36
CA ASP A 60 28.94 12.82 21.51
C ASP A 60 28.03 11.59 21.70
N VAL A 61 28.56 10.50 22.25
CA VAL A 61 27.80 9.26 22.48
C VAL A 61 26.92 9.34 23.73
N ALA A 62 27.37 10.07 24.76
CA ALA A 62 26.64 10.28 26.01
C ALA A 62 25.43 11.22 25.79
N ASP A 63 25.59 12.28 24.97
CA ASP A 63 24.50 13.22 24.64
C ASP A 63 23.42 12.61 23.72
N ILE A 64 23.76 11.55 22.99
CA ILE A 64 22.78 10.83 22.11
C ILE A 64 21.83 9.96 22.93
N VAL A 65 22.24 9.48 24.09
CA VAL A 65 21.45 8.62 24.98
C VAL A 65 20.38 9.39 25.75
N ASP A 66 20.60 10.69 25.99
CA ASP A 66 19.67 11.52 26.77
C ASP A 66 18.53 12.17 25.95
N ASP A 67 18.60 12.17 24.59
CA ASP A 67 17.54 12.70 23.74
C ASP A 67 16.85 11.57 22.95
N PRO A 68 15.69 11.09 23.43
CA PRO A 68 14.95 10.01 22.79
C PRO A 68 14.50 10.35 21.35
N VAL A 69 14.28 11.63 21.04
CA VAL A 69 13.95 12.08 19.67
C VAL A 69 15.14 11.89 18.75
N ARG A 70 16.35 12.28 19.20
CA ARG A 70 17.57 12.13 18.43
C ARG A 70 17.94 10.66 18.19
N ALA A 71 17.77 9.81 19.20
CA ALA A 71 17.96 8.36 19.09
C ALA A 71 17.01 7.75 18.06
N TYR A 72 15.74 8.09 18.11
CA TYR A 72 14.73 7.67 17.15
C TYR A 72 15.07 8.11 15.71
N MET A 73 15.44 9.38 15.53
CA MET A 73 15.85 9.92 14.22
C MET A 73 17.07 9.20 13.64
N SER A 74 18.04 8.87 14.47
CA SER A 74 19.22 8.09 14.06
C SER A 74 18.84 6.68 13.61
N GLN A 75 17.89 6.04 14.30
CA GLN A 75 17.44 4.69 13.99
C GLN A 75 16.69 4.64 12.66
N ILE A 76 15.70 5.51 12.45
CA ILE A 76 14.90 5.53 11.20
C ILE A 76 15.72 5.99 9.99
N GLY A 77 16.83 6.69 10.21
CA GLY A 77 17.76 7.13 9.16
C GLY A 77 18.57 5.99 8.52
N ARG A 78 18.60 4.80 9.13
CA ARG A 78 19.37 3.65 8.62
C ARG A 78 18.71 2.93 7.46
N VAL A 79 17.39 3.03 7.35
CA VAL A 79 16.62 2.38 6.26
C VAL A 79 16.66 3.27 5.02
N SER A 80 17.00 2.70 3.88
CA SER A 80 17.03 3.40 2.58
C SER A 80 15.62 3.81 2.14
N LEU A 81 15.54 4.90 1.38
CA LEU A 81 14.28 5.31 0.73
C LEU A 81 13.93 4.33 -0.40
N LEU A 82 12.63 4.09 -0.57
CA LEU A 82 12.10 3.23 -1.62
C LEU A 82 11.96 4.00 -2.93
N THR A 83 12.23 3.31 -4.04
CA THR A 83 11.85 3.79 -5.37
C THR A 83 10.40 3.40 -5.67
N ALA A 84 9.76 4.04 -6.66
CA ALA A 84 8.40 3.67 -7.10
C ALA A 84 8.30 2.20 -7.58
N LYS A 85 9.41 1.59 -8.01
CA LYS A 85 9.48 0.18 -8.37
C LYS A 85 9.44 -0.70 -7.11
N ASP A 86 10.19 -0.31 -6.08
CA ASP A 86 10.25 -1.03 -4.81
C ASP A 86 8.89 -0.94 -4.08
N GLU A 87 8.26 0.26 -4.06
CA GLU A 87 6.90 0.44 -3.49
C GLU A 87 5.89 -0.53 -4.12
N ARG A 88 5.92 -0.67 -5.45
CA ARG A 88 5.04 -1.60 -6.17
C ARG A 88 5.36 -3.06 -5.87
N ALA A 89 6.64 -3.42 -5.79
CA ALA A 89 7.05 -4.79 -5.48
C ALA A 89 6.62 -5.20 -4.07
N LEU A 90 6.85 -4.34 -3.09
CA LEU A 90 6.43 -4.56 -1.70
C LEU A 90 4.91 -4.59 -1.56
N ALA A 91 4.18 -3.70 -2.23
CA ALA A 91 2.72 -3.69 -2.21
C ALA A 91 2.13 -4.98 -2.80
N ARG A 92 2.73 -5.52 -3.87
CA ARG A 92 2.34 -6.83 -4.45
C ARG A 92 2.57 -7.99 -3.49
N ALA A 93 3.71 -8.03 -2.81
CA ALA A 93 4.02 -9.08 -1.84
C ALA A 93 3.05 -9.02 -0.65
N LEU A 94 2.79 -7.83 -0.13
CA LEU A 94 1.83 -7.60 0.95
C LEU A 94 0.42 -8.06 0.56
N GLU A 95 -0.04 -7.68 -0.63
CA GLU A 95 -1.35 -8.06 -1.16
C GLU A 95 -1.47 -9.59 -1.29
N SER A 96 -0.43 -10.25 -1.85
CA SER A 96 -0.38 -11.71 -1.98
C SER A 96 -0.47 -12.42 -0.63
N GLY A 97 0.32 -11.98 0.37
CA GLY A 97 0.26 -12.53 1.72
C GLY A 97 -1.11 -12.36 2.39
N SER A 98 -1.68 -11.16 2.31
CA SER A 98 -3.01 -10.86 2.86
C SER A 98 -4.13 -11.65 2.18
N TYR A 99 -4.02 -11.91 0.89
CA TYR A 99 -4.99 -12.69 0.14
C TYR A 99 -4.92 -14.17 0.51
N VAL A 100 -3.72 -14.74 0.70
CA VAL A 100 -3.56 -16.10 1.22
C VAL A 100 -4.19 -16.24 2.61
N GLU A 101 -3.91 -15.30 3.52
CA GLU A 101 -4.53 -15.30 4.86
C GLU A 101 -6.07 -15.22 4.81
N HIS A 102 -6.62 -14.52 3.82
CA HIS A 102 -8.06 -14.44 3.59
C HIS A 102 -8.63 -15.78 3.12
N LEU A 103 -8.00 -16.42 2.14
CA LEU A 103 -8.41 -17.72 1.61
C LEU A 103 -8.35 -18.80 2.68
N GLU A 104 -7.30 -18.85 3.50
CA GLU A 104 -7.18 -19.80 4.61
C GLU A 104 -8.29 -19.63 5.64
N ARG A 105 -8.63 -18.37 6.02
CA ARG A 105 -9.73 -18.08 6.95
C ARG A 105 -11.08 -18.55 6.40
N GLU A 106 -11.32 -18.39 5.11
CA GLU A 106 -12.55 -18.85 4.49
C GLU A 106 -12.59 -20.38 4.27
N SER A 107 -11.43 -21.03 4.16
CA SER A 107 -11.30 -22.50 4.07
C SER A 107 -11.33 -23.18 5.44
N THR A 108 -11.28 -22.41 6.54
CA THR A 108 -11.37 -22.94 7.89
C THR A 108 -12.74 -23.57 8.13
N SER A 109 -12.79 -24.83 8.54
CA SER A 109 -14.03 -25.56 8.80
C SER A 109 -14.81 -24.97 9.96
N SER A 110 -16.12 -25.26 10.03
CA SER A 110 -17.01 -24.84 11.13
C SER A 110 -16.54 -25.37 12.51
N GLN A 111 -15.60 -26.29 12.55
CA GLN A 111 -15.01 -26.86 13.78
C GLN A 111 -13.70 -26.17 14.18
N GLY A 112 -13.25 -25.13 13.43
CA GLY A 112 -12.03 -24.38 13.75
C GLY A 112 -10.74 -25.06 13.33
N GLU A 113 -10.79 -26.17 12.58
CA GLU A 113 -9.60 -26.76 11.99
C GLU A 113 -9.12 -25.91 10.80
N PRO A 114 -7.82 -25.59 10.71
CA PRO A 114 -7.27 -24.86 9.58
C PRO A 114 -7.52 -25.64 8.29
N GLY A 115 -7.98 -24.94 7.24
CA GLY A 115 -8.15 -25.52 5.91
C GLY A 115 -6.82 -26.10 5.40
N LYS A 116 -6.89 -27.20 4.65
CA LYS A 116 -5.71 -27.79 4.03
C LYS A 116 -5.17 -26.87 2.94
N ALA A 117 -3.86 -26.88 2.75
CA ALA A 117 -3.22 -26.10 1.71
C ALA A 117 -3.71 -26.50 0.30
N CYS A 118 -3.99 -27.80 0.08
CA CYS A 118 -4.62 -28.28 -1.15
C CYS A 118 -5.97 -27.60 -1.43
N ASP A 119 -6.78 -27.36 -0.39
CA ASP A 119 -8.09 -26.73 -0.57
C ASP A 119 -7.94 -25.27 -1.01
N VAL A 120 -6.94 -24.57 -0.49
CA VAL A 120 -6.59 -23.19 -0.91
C VAL A 120 -6.13 -23.18 -2.36
N ILE A 121 -5.25 -24.09 -2.75
CA ILE A 121 -4.76 -24.21 -4.15
C ILE A 121 -5.91 -24.59 -5.10
N PHE A 122 -6.75 -25.55 -4.70
CA PHE A 122 -7.94 -25.92 -5.50
C PHE A 122 -8.88 -24.73 -5.69
N ARG A 123 -9.05 -23.92 -4.65
CA ARG A 123 -9.86 -22.70 -4.73
C ARG A 123 -9.24 -21.66 -5.66
N LEU A 124 -7.92 -21.44 -5.62
CA LEU A 124 -7.22 -20.56 -6.54
C LEU A 124 -7.43 -20.99 -8.00
N LEU A 125 -7.36 -22.28 -8.29
CA LEU A 125 -7.65 -22.84 -9.62
C LEU A 125 -9.12 -22.57 -10.01
N THR A 126 -10.05 -22.79 -9.08
CA THR A 126 -11.48 -22.53 -9.31
C THR A 126 -11.79 -21.06 -9.56
N GLU A 127 -11.11 -20.15 -8.87
CA GLU A 127 -11.25 -18.72 -9.16
C GLU A 127 -10.62 -18.34 -10.51
N CYS A 128 -9.49 -18.97 -10.89
CA CYS A 128 -8.90 -18.79 -12.21
C CYS A 128 -9.84 -19.21 -13.35
N SER A 129 -10.57 -20.35 -13.22
CA SER A 129 -11.47 -20.83 -14.28
C SER A 129 -12.58 -19.83 -14.62
N LYS A 130 -13.00 -19.00 -13.66
CA LYS A 130 -14.04 -17.97 -13.86
C LYS A 130 -13.52 -16.72 -14.58
N LEU A 131 -12.22 -16.60 -14.80
CA LEU A 131 -11.54 -15.40 -15.31
C LEU A 131 -11.13 -15.51 -16.79
N GLY A 132 -11.58 -16.54 -17.52
CA GLY A 132 -11.27 -16.73 -18.95
C GLY A 132 -11.61 -15.51 -19.78
N PHE A 133 -12.77 -14.88 -19.55
CA PHE A 133 -13.19 -13.67 -20.26
C PHE A 133 -12.22 -12.48 -20.08
N VAL A 134 -11.58 -12.37 -18.92
CA VAL A 134 -10.58 -11.32 -18.66
C VAL A 134 -9.28 -11.63 -19.38
N ALA A 135 -8.83 -12.89 -19.30
CA ALA A 135 -7.60 -13.32 -19.96
C ALA A 135 -7.70 -13.12 -21.49
N GLU A 136 -8.84 -13.48 -22.08
CA GLU A 136 -9.14 -13.27 -23.50
C GLU A 136 -9.09 -11.78 -23.87
N ALA A 137 -9.83 -10.93 -23.14
CA ALA A 137 -9.89 -9.51 -23.43
C ALA A 137 -8.56 -8.80 -23.22
N MET A 138 -7.74 -9.22 -22.24
CA MET A 138 -6.39 -8.69 -22.02
C MET A 138 -5.44 -9.16 -23.13
N ALA A 139 -5.49 -10.43 -23.53
CA ALA A 139 -4.70 -10.96 -24.65
C ALA A 139 -5.04 -10.22 -25.96
N TRP A 140 -6.32 -10.03 -26.26
CA TRP A 140 -6.78 -9.26 -27.41
C TRP A 140 -6.22 -7.84 -27.43
N LYS A 141 -6.30 -7.14 -26.30
CA LYS A 141 -5.83 -5.76 -26.19
C LYS A 141 -4.33 -5.62 -26.44
N HIS A 142 -3.55 -6.60 -26.02
CA HIS A 142 -2.08 -6.59 -26.12
C HIS A 142 -1.56 -7.41 -27.30
N GLU A 143 -2.43 -7.78 -28.23
CA GLU A 143 -2.08 -8.55 -29.44
C GLU A 143 -1.34 -9.87 -29.13
N LEU A 144 -1.66 -10.47 -27.95
CA LEU A 144 -1.09 -11.75 -27.53
C LEU A 144 -1.91 -12.91 -28.13
N PRO A 145 -1.27 -14.07 -28.38
CA PRO A 145 -1.99 -15.24 -28.90
C PRO A 145 -3.04 -15.72 -27.88
N PHE A 146 -4.21 -16.09 -28.36
CA PHE A 146 -5.29 -16.68 -27.55
C PHE A 146 -5.96 -17.82 -28.36
N PRO A 147 -6.37 -18.95 -27.75
CA PRO A 147 -6.34 -19.24 -26.32
C PRO A 147 -4.93 -19.53 -25.79
N MET A 148 -4.66 -19.03 -24.57
CA MET A 148 -3.42 -19.31 -23.83
C MET A 148 -3.66 -20.48 -22.86
N VAL A 149 -2.68 -21.36 -22.73
CA VAL A 149 -2.70 -22.38 -21.69
C VAL A 149 -2.43 -21.76 -20.31
N LEU A 150 -3.00 -22.34 -19.26
CA LEU A 150 -2.88 -21.82 -17.90
C LEU A 150 -1.41 -21.63 -17.49
N LYS A 151 -0.54 -22.55 -17.88
CA LYS A 151 0.91 -22.48 -17.63
C LYS A 151 1.55 -21.25 -18.28
N GLU A 152 1.13 -20.87 -19.49
CA GLU A 152 1.60 -19.66 -20.16
C GLU A 152 1.07 -18.39 -19.48
N ILE A 153 -0.18 -18.36 -19.06
CA ILE A 153 -0.78 -17.23 -18.33
C ILE A 153 0.02 -16.93 -17.05
N VAL A 154 0.47 -17.96 -16.34
CA VAL A 154 1.25 -17.84 -15.10
C VAL A 154 2.71 -17.48 -15.36
N SER A 155 3.33 -18.02 -16.42
CA SER A 155 4.77 -17.89 -16.70
C SER A 155 5.13 -16.80 -17.72
N ASN A 156 4.20 -16.36 -18.56
CA ASN A 156 4.46 -15.32 -19.55
C ASN A 156 4.68 -13.96 -18.85
N GLN A 157 5.92 -13.50 -18.87
CA GLN A 157 6.32 -12.25 -18.20
C GLN A 157 5.57 -11.03 -18.77
N GLU A 158 5.34 -10.98 -20.06
CA GLU A 158 4.64 -9.88 -20.70
C GLU A 158 3.18 -9.81 -20.26
N PHE A 159 2.48 -10.95 -20.27
CA PHE A 159 1.11 -11.05 -19.79
C PHE A 159 1.01 -10.68 -18.27
N CYS A 160 1.88 -11.23 -17.44
CA CYS A 160 1.92 -10.93 -16.02
C CYS A 160 2.23 -9.45 -15.72
N MET A 161 3.12 -8.82 -16.48
CA MET A 161 3.41 -7.39 -16.36
C MET A 161 2.20 -6.53 -16.75
N THR A 162 1.51 -6.91 -17.80
CA THR A 162 0.33 -6.23 -18.31
C THR A 162 -0.82 -6.26 -17.29
N VAL A 163 -1.17 -7.45 -16.82
CA VAL A 163 -2.23 -7.67 -15.83
C VAL A 163 -1.88 -7.04 -14.46
N GLY A 164 -0.59 -6.94 -14.13
CA GLY A 164 -0.09 -6.31 -12.91
C GLY A 164 0.24 -4.81 -13.04
N SER A 165 -0.02 -4.16 -14.17
CA SER A 165 0.26 -2.74 -14.38
C SER A 165 -0.77 -1.83 -13.69
N PRO A 166 -0.49 -0.52 -13.54
CA PRO A 166 -1.50 0.44 -13.11
C PRO A 166 -2.73 0.40 -14.01
N ILE A 167 -3.91 0.47 -13.39
CA ILE A 167 -5.18 0.45 -14.10
C ILE A 167 -5.41 1.81 -14.74
N ASP A 168 -5.42 1.83 -16.08
CA ASP A 168 -5.90 2.96 -16.85
C ASP A 168 -7.38 2.75 -17.16
N HIS A 169 -8.24 3.61 -16.62
CA HIS A 169 -9.69 3.48 -16.76
C HIS A 169 -10.18 3.49 -18.21
N GLU A 170 -9.56 4.30 -19.07
CA GLU A 170 -9.93 4.39 -20.49
C GLU A 170 -9.56 3.09 -21.23
N ALA A 171 -8.38 2.57 -20.93
CA ALA A 171 -7.91 1.29 -21.40
C ALA A 171 -8.76 0.13 -20.87
N MET A 172 -9.20 0.21 -19.61
CA MET A 172 -10.00 -0.83 -18.98
C MET A 172 -11.45 -0.82 -19.48
N GLN A 173 -11.98 0.35 -19.83
CA GLN A 173 -13.30 0.43 -20.50
C GLN A 173 -13.30 -0.31 -21.85
N THR A 174 -12.24 -0.16 -22.64
CA THR A 174 -12.08 -0.88 -23.92
C THR A 174 -12.06 -2.41 -23.71
N VAL A 175 -11.38 -2.87 -22.66
CA VAL A 175 -11.33 -4.30 -22.27
C VAL A 175 -12.73 -4.78 -21.82
N ALA A 176 -13.43 -3.98 -21.04
CA ALA A 176 -14.77 -4.29 -20.55
C ALA A 176 -15.79 -4.41 -21.69
N ASP A 177 -15.72 -3.48 -22.66
CA ASP A 177 -16.59 -3.47 -23.85
C ASP A 177 -16.33 -4.71 -24.71
N HIS A 178 -15.06 -5.10 -24.91
CA HIS A 178 -14.69 -6.32 -25.63
C HIS A 178 -15.19 -7.59 -24.91
N ALA A 179 -15.02 -7.64 -23.58
CA ALA A 179 -15.50 -8.76 -22.75
C ALA A 179 -17.02 -8.81 -22.59
N GLY A 180 -17.76 -7.76 -22.99
CA GLY A 180 -19.22 -7.65 -22.78
C GLY A 180 -19.61 -7.64 -21.30
N LYS A 181 -18.78 -7.09 -20.42
CA LYS A 181 -18.97 -7.02 -18.97
C LYS A 181 -18.91 -5.59 -18.48
N THR A 182 -19.37 -5.36 -17.25
CA THR A 182 -19.22 -4.04 -16.60
C THR A 182 -17.76 -3.74 -16.27
N LEU A 183 -17.41 -2.45 -16.28
CA LEU A 183 -16.06 -1.98 -15.95
C LEU A 183 -15.59 -2.52 -14.58
N GLU A 184 -16.42 -2.39 -13.53
CA GLU A 184 -16.11 -2.88 -12.19
C GLU A 184 -15.80 -4.38 -12.16
N ARG A 185 -16.58 -5.19 -12.90
CA ARG A 185 -16.35 -6.63 -12.96
C ARG A 185 -15.08 -6.98 -13.72
N THR A 186 -14.73 -6.21 -14.73
CA THR A 186 -13.49 -6.39 -15.50
C THR A 186 -12.28 -5.99 -14.69
N GLU A 187 -12.31 -4.84 -14.02
CA GLU A 187 -11.23 -4.41 -13.11
C GLU A 187 -11.00 -5.43 -11.98
N ALA A 188 -12.07 -5.85 -11.30
CA ALA A 188 -11.98 -6.90 -10.29
C ALA A 188 -11.40 -8.20 -10.86
N GLY A 189 -11.81 -8.59 -12.06
CA GLY A 189 -11.30 -9.78 -12.73
C GLY A 189 -9.81 -9.69 -13.05
N VAL A 190 -9.32 -8.55 -13.53
CA VAL A 190 -7.89 -8.31 -13.79
C VAL A 190 -7.09 -8.41 -12.48
N ILE A 191 -7.58 -7.83 -11.39
CA ILE A 191 -6.95 -7.90 -10.07
C ILE A 191 -6.86 -9.37 -9.60
N HIS A 192 -7.96 -10.10 -9.65
CA HIS A 192 -8.00 -11.51 -9.25
C HIS A 192 -7.12 -12.40 -10.14
N LEU A 193 -7.10 -12.16 -11.45
CA LEU A 193 -6.22 -12.91 -12.35
C LEU A 193 -4.75 -12.66 -12.03
N SER A 194 -4.37 -11.39 -11.77
CA SER A 194 -3.02 -11.03 -11.35
C SER A 194 -2.60 -11.65 -10.01
N LEU A 195 -3.53 -11.76 -9.05
CA LEU A 195 -3.27 -12.39 -7.75
C LEU A 195 -3.14 -13.90 -7.89
N ASN A 196 -4.13 -14.55 -8.47
CA ASN A 196 -4.20 -15.99 -8.57
C ASN A 196 -3.04 -16.55 -9.40
N SER A 197 -2.69 -15.92 -10.54
CA SER A 197 -1.57 -16.34 -11.36
C SER A 197 -0.22 -16.32 -10.63
N ARG A 198 -0.01 -15.36 -9.71
CA ARG A 198 1.21 -15.29 -8.89
C ARG A 198 1.27 -16.28 -7.75
N LEU A 199 0.12 -16.74 -7.28
CA LEU A 199 0.01 -17.63 -6.12
C LEU A 199 0.00 -19.09 -6.47
N LEU A 200 -0.28 -19.46 -7.72
CA LEU A 200 -0.27 -20.84 -8.17
C LEU A 200 1.16 -21.38 -8.26
N PRO A 201 1.49 -22.43 -7.48
CA PRO A 201 2.77 -23.10 -7.58
C PRO A 201 2.86 -23.95 -8.86
N PRO A 202 4.08 -24.17 -9.42
CA PRO A 202 4.26 -24.95 -10.64
C PRO A 202 3.65 -26.35 -10.56
N GLU A 203 3.74 -27.01 -9.41
CA GLU A 203 3.23 -28.37 -9.19
C GLU A 203 1.70 -28.43 -9.33
N ALA A 204 1.00 -27.37 -8.98
CA ALA A 204 -0.45 -27.29 -9.18
C ALA A 204 -0.80 -27.20 -10.68
N LEU A 205 0.04 -26.51 -11.47
CA LEU A 205 -0.12 -26.41 -12.92
C LEU A 205 0.17 -27.76 -13.61
N ASP A 206 1.16 -28.50 -13.12
CA ASP A 206 1.50 -29.82 -13.65
C ASP A 206 0.39 -30.84 -13.40
N VAL A 207 -0.31 -30.76 -12.26
CA VAL A 207 -1.49 -31.62 -11.96
C VAL A 207 -2.65 -31.34 -12.88
N VAL A 208 -2.90 -30.09 -13.24
CA VAL A 208 -3.99 -29.68 -14.16
C VAL A 208 -3.69 -30.11 -15.60
N GLY A 209 -2.41 -30.22 -15.97
CA GLY A 209 -1.95 -30.56 -17.31
C GLY A 209 -1.35 -29.41 -18.09
N GLU A 210 -0.33 -29.73 -18.90
CA GLU A 210 0.46 -28.70 -19.60
C GLU A 210 -0.33 -27.93 -20.64
N ASP A 211 -1.32 -28.56 -21.27
CA ASP A 211 -2.11 -28.01 -22.38
C ASP A 211 -3.50 -27.45 -21.91
N CYS A 212 -3.75 -27.38 -20.59
CA CYS A 212 -5.02 -26.94 -20.07
C CYS A 212 -5.23 -25.43 -20.28
N THR A 213 -6.32 -25.06 -20.94
CA THR A 213 -6.77 -23.66 -21.07
C THR A 213 -7.73 -23.28 -19.94
N LEU A 214 -7.92 -21.97 -19.70
CA LEU A 214 -8.87 -21.50 -18.67
C LEU A 214 -10.31 -22.01 -18.91
N ASP A 215 -10.73 -22.14 -20.17
CA ASP A 215 -12.07 -22.61 -20.50
C ASP A 215 -12.26 -24.10 -20.19
N GLN A 216 -11.20 -24.90 -20.30
CA GLN A 216 -11.21 -26.33 -19.98
C GLN A 216 -11.09 -26.61 -18.48
N LEU A 217 -10.47 -25.64 -17.75
CA LEU A 217 -10.15 -25.78 -16.34
C LEU A 217 -11.39 -26.07 -15.48
N ASP A 218 -12.51 -25.39 -15.74
CA ASP A 218 -13.76 -25.60 -15.00
C ASP A 218 -14.30 -27.03 -15.15
N ALA A 219 -14.26 -27.59 -16.36
CA ALA A 219 -14.65 -28.98 -16.62
C ALA A 219 -13.76 -29.98 -15.89
N ILE A 220 -12.44 -29.77 -15.94
CA ILE A 220 -11.44 -30.64 -15.29
C ILE A 220 -11.60 -30.62 -13.77
N LEU A 221 -11.82 -29.43 -13.18
CA LEU A 221 -12.02 -29.30 -11.74
C LEU A 221 -13.32 -29.97 -11.26
N ASN A 222 -14.38 -29.92 -12.05
CA ASN A 222 -15.67 -30.54 -11.73
C ASN A 222 -15.65 -32.08 -11.79
N GLU A 223 -14.69 -32.71 -12.48
CA GLU A 223 -14.50 -34.16 -12.49
C GLU A 223 -14.05 -34.71 -11.13
N GLY A 224 -13.54 -33.86 -10.23
CA GLY A 224 -13.11 -34.24 -8.88
C GLY A 224 -11.83 -35.07 -8.81
N VAL A 225 -11.12 -35.23 -9.92
CA VAL A 225 -9.83 -35.92 -10.02
C VAL A 225 -8.72 -35.03 -9.48
N VAL A 226 -8.67 -33.77 -9.90
CA VAL A 226 -7.65 -32.79 -9.51
C VAL A 226 -7.57 -32.64 -8.00
N SER A 227 -8.69 -32.55 -7.29
CA SER A 227 -8.70 -32.47 -5.83
C SER A 227 -7.97 -33.62 -5.14
N LYS A 228 -8.03 -34.83 -5.71
CA LYS A 228 -7.32 -36.02 -5.16
C LYS A 228 -5.84 -36.03 -5.55
N GLU A 229 -5.51 -35.56 -6.74
CA GLU A 229 -4.14 -35.50 -7.24
C GLU A 229 -3.32 -34.37 -6.58
N LEU A 230 -3.95 -33.34 -6.02
CA LEU A 230 -3.28 -32.32 -5.22
C LEU A 230 -2.85 -32.81 -3.82
N VAL A 231 -3.55 -33.82 -3.25
CA VAL A 231 -3.29 -34.30 -1.87
C VAL A 231 -1.84 -34.69 -1.60
N PRO A 232 -1.13 -35.38 -2.50
CA PRO A 232 0.28 -35.73 -2.26
C PRO A 232 1.21 -34.53 -2.09
N PHE A 233 0.82 -33.36 -2.57
CA PHE A 233 1.60 -32.11 -2.52
C PHE A 233 1.27 -31.23 -1.33
N GLU A 234 0.45 -31.65 -0.37
CA GLU A 234 -0.02 -30.85 0.76
C GLU A 234 1.11 -30.15 1.51
N LEU A 235 2.20 -30.85 1.86
CA LEU A 235 3.33 -30.25 2.58
C LEU A 235 4.05 -29.19 1.74
N LEU A 236 4.15 -29.40 0.44
CA LEU A 236 4.80 -28.46 -0.48
C LEU A 236 3.95 -27.20 -0.65
N PHE A 237 2.65 -27.37 -0.81
CA PHE A 237 1.72 -26.23 -0.88
C PHE A 237 1.67 -25.46 0.41
N HIS A 238 1.65 -26.13 1.56
CA HIS A 238 1.73 -25.47 2.86
C HIS A 238 3.01 -24.63 2.99
N ALA A 239 4.18 -25.21 2.64
CA ALA A 239 5.44 -24.47 2.67
C ALA A 239 5.44 -23.27 1.71
N HIS A 240 4.82 -23.40 0.52
CA HIS A 240 4.67 -22.31 -0.44
C HIS A 240 3.81 -21.18 0.12
N LEU A 241 2.62 -21.49 0.66
CA LEU A 241 1.71 -20.49 1.23
C LEU A 241 2.32 -19.78 2.45
N GLU A 242 3.02 -20.52 3.34
CA GLU A 242 3.74 -19.94 4.47
C GLU A 242 4.85 -18.97 4.00
N ARG A 243 5.58 -19.33 2.95
CA ARG A 243 6.58 -18.42 2.36
C ARG A 243 5.94 -17.14 1.84
N VAL A 244 4.83 -17.23 1.11
CA VAL A 244 4.12 -16.05 0.60
C VAL A 244 3.63 -15.14 1.73
N LYS A 245 3.11 -15.72 2.82
CA LYS A 245 2.70 -14.95 4.01
C LYS A 245 3.89 -14.28 4.68
N ALA A 246 5.01 -14.99 4.85
CA ALA A 246 6.23 -14.43 5.43
C ALA A 246 6.81 -13.29 4.58
N GLU A 247 6.83 -13.43 3.25
CA GLU A 247 7.23 -12.39 2.31
C GLU A 247 6.30 -11.16 2.41
N GLY A 248 4.98 -11.37 2.53
CA GLY A 248 3.99 -10.31 2.73
C GLY A 248 4.19 -9.56 4.05
N GLN A 249 4.47 -10.27 5.13
CA GLN A 249 4.77 -9.66 6.44
C GLN A 249 6.08 -8.86 6.42
N ALA A 250 7.13 -9.42 5.82
CA ALA A 250 8.40 -8.71 5.64
C ALA A 250 8.25 -7.45 4.79
N ALA A 251 7.44 -7.53 3.72
CA ALA A 251 7.12 -6.38 2.87
C ALA A 251 6.36 -5.28 3.63
N ASN A 252 5.38 -5.65 4.46
CA ASN A 252 4.65 -4.72 5.33
C ASN A 252 5.59 -3.98 6.29
N GLN A 253 6.50 -4.72 6.93
CA GLN A 253 7.49 -4.15 7.84
C GLN A 253 8.43 -3.21 7.11
N HIS A 254 9.03 -3.64 6.00
CA HIS A 254 9.98 -2.84 5.21
C HIS A 254 9.32 -1.56 4.67
N MET A 255 8.11 -1.66 4.11
CA MET A 255 7.38 -0.50 3.61
C MET A 255 7.04 0.50 4.72
N THR A 256 6.73 0.01 5.92
CA THR A 256 6.51 0.86 7.11
C THR A 256 7.81 1.53 7.54
N GLU A 257 8.89 0.78 7.75
CA GLU A 257 10.18 1.29 8.24
C GLU A 257 10.78 2.36 7.31
N ALA A 258 10.76 2.11 6.00
CA ALA A 258 11.29 3.04 4.99
C ALA A 258 10.54 4.39 4.98
N ASN A 259 9.29 4.42 5.44
CA ASN A 259 8.43 5.61 5.43
C ASN A 259 8.27 6.29 6.81
N LEU A 260 8.97 5.84 7.87
CA LEU A 260 8.92 6.49 9.19
C LEU A 260 9.40 7.94 9.13
N ARG A 261 10.34 8.27 8.24
CA ARG A 261 10.83 9.64 8.04
C ARG A 261 9.72 10.56 7.52
N LEU A 262 8.80 10.05 6.72
CA LEU A 262 7.63 10.80 6.24
C LEU A 262 6.72 11.18 7.43
N VAL A 263 6.50 10.25 8.37
CA VAL A 263 5.70 10.54 9.57
C VAL A 263 6.30 11.69 10.37
N VAL A 264 7.63 11.69 10.58
CA VAL A 264 8.30 12.76 11.30
C VAL A 264 8.16 14.11 10.62
N SER A 265 8.27 14.14 9.28
CA SER A 265 8.12 15.38 8.50
C SER A 265 6.72 16.00 8.64
N VAL A 266 5.68 15.14 8.69
CA VAL A 266 4.30 15.57 8.92
C VAL A 266 4.08 15.96 10.37
N ALA A 267 4.53 15.15 11.37
CA ALA A 267 4.33 15.40 12.79
C ALA A 267 4.97 16.71 13.26
N LYS A 268 6.12 17.11 12.71
CA LYS A 268 6.78 18.39 13.00
C LYS A 268 5.87 19.60 12.79
N LYS A 269 4.98 19.57 11.82
CA LYS A 269 4.01 20.65 11.54
C LYS A 269 2.93 20.81 12.62
N TYR A 270 2.79 19.82 13.50
CA TYR A 270 1.79 19.78 14.56
C TYR A 270 2.37 19.99 15.97
N GLN A 271 3.67 20.29 16.08
CA GLN A 271 4.30 20.63 17.36
C GLN A 271 3.63 21.84 18.02
N GLY A 272 3.66 21.86 19.36
CA GLY A 272 3.11 22.99 20.15
C GLY A 272 1.57 23.02 20.25
N ARG A 273 0.89 21.96 19.80
CA ARG A 273 -0.58 21.85 19.87
C ARG A 273 -1.10 21.05 21.07
N GLY A 274 -0.32 20.99 22.16
CA GLY A 274 -0.74 20.35 23.42
C GLY A 274 -0.32 18.88 23.55
N MET A 275 0.52 18.37 22.65
CA MET A 275 1.09 17.02 22.70
C MET A 275 2.60 17.05 22.42
N GLU A 276 3.32 16.10 22.97
CA GLU A 276 4.75 15.93 22.73
C GLU A 276 4.99 15.37 21.32
N ILE A 277 6.16 15.71 20.74
CA ILE A 277 6.49 15.30 19.36
C ILE A 277 6.54 13.77 19.20
N LEU A 278 7.01 13.04 20.21
CA LEU A 278 7.09 11.58 20.16
C LEU A 278 5.69 10.93 20.13
N ASP A 279 4.74 11.50 20.88
CA ASP A 279 3.34 11.01 20.87
C ASP A 279 2.70 11.26 19.50
N LEU A 280 2.91 12.44 18.91
CA LEU A 280 2.45 12.74 17.57
C LEU A 280 3.05 11.79 16.52
N ILE A 281 4.34 11.44 16.66
CA ILE A 281 5.01 10.47 15.79
C ILE A 281 4.38 9.08 15.96
N GLN A 282 4.13 8.61 17.19
CA GLN A 282 3.54 7.29 17.40
C GLN A 282 2.14 7.17 16.79
N GLU A 283 1.32 8.20 16.98
CA GLU A 283 -0.01 8.23 16.35
C GLU A 283 0.09 8.34 14.82
N GLY A 284 1.03 9.12 14.32
CA GLY A 284 1.35 9.17 12.90
C GLY A 284 1.81 7.83 12.33
N ASN A 285 2.62 7.06 13.08
CA ASN A 285 3.03 5.70 12.71
C ASN A 285 1.82 4.76 12.62
N THR A 286 0.83 4.91 13.52
CA THR A 286 -0.43 4.16 13.45
C THR A 286 -1.20 4.49 12.17
N GLY A 287 -1.23 5.78 11.78
CA GLY A 287 -1.76 6.23 10.50
C GLY A 287 -1.01 5.62 9.30
N LEU A 288 0.33 5.65 9.34
CA LEU A 288 1.18 5.04 8.31
C LEU A 288 0.91 3.54 8.14
N MET A 289 0.82 2.77 9.24
CA MET A 289 0.52 1.33 9.17
C MET A 289 -0.84 1.04 8.52
N ARG A 290 -1.84 1.90 8.76
CA ARG A 290 -3.14 1.81 8.06
C ARG A 290 -3.00 2.11 6.58
N ALA A 291 -2.19 3.11 6.22
CA ALA A 291 -1.93 3.45 4.83
C ALA A 291 -1.25 2.30 4.09
N VAL A 292 -0.23 1.66 4.67
CA VAL A 292 0.47 0.51 4.08
C VAL A 292 -0.51 -0.63 3.77
N LYS A 293 -1.39 -0.97 4.71
CA LYS A 293 -2.38 -2.04 4.53
C LYS A 293 -3.45 -1.75 3.47
N LYS A 294 -3.73 -0.47 3.18
CA LYS A 294 -4.78 -0.06 2.25
C LYS A 294 -4.24 0.52 0.94
N PHE A 295 -2.93 0.51 0.76
CA PHE A 295 -2.30 1.07 -0.43
C PHE A 295 -2.57 0.21 -1.67
N ASP A 296 -3.15 0.84 -2.69
CA ASP A 296 -3.38 0.24 -3.99
C ASP A 296 -2.43 0.86 -5.02
N TYR A 297 -1.37 0.11 -5.37
CA TYR A 297 -0.35 0.55 -6.33
C TYR A 297 -0.89 0.68 -7.77
N ARG A 298 -2.05 0.06 -8.09
CA ARG A 298 -2.67 0.08 -9.42
C ARG A 298 -3.25 1.44 -9.76
N LYS A 299 -3.51 2.27 -8.75
CA LYS A 299 -3.97 3.66 -8.94
C LYS A 299 -2.89 4.59 -9.48
N GLY A 300 -1.64 4.15 -9.61
CA GLY A 300 -0.53 4.89 -10.21
C GLY A 300 0.06 6.03 -9.36
N PHE A 301 -0.50 6.32 -8.18
CA PHE A 301 0.02 7.35 -7.28
C PHE A 301 1.22 6.85 -6.48
N LYS A 302 2.12 7.77 -6.09
CA LYS A 302 3.19 7.49 -5.13
C LYS A 302 2.59 7.16 -3.76
N PHE A 303 3.22 6.24 -3.05
CA PHE A 303 2.78 5.87 -1.70
C PHE A 303 2.74 7.08 -0.76
N SER A 304 3.72 7.98 -0.84
CA SER A 304 3.81 9.17 0.02
C SER A 304 2.57 10.07 -0.06
N THR A 305 1.98 10.25 -1.25
CA THR A 305 0.75 11.04 -1.45
C THR A 305 -0.41 10.44 -0.66
N TYR A 306 -0.61 9.14 -0.76
CA TYR A 306 -1.66 8.42 -0.05
C TYR A 306 -1.42 8.36 1.47
N ALA A 307 -0.19 8.05 1.88
CA ALA A 307 0.19 7.92 3.29
C ALA A 307 0.08 9.23 4.06
N THR A 308 0.41 10.35 3.43
CA THR A 308 0.33 11.69 4.07
C THR A 308 -1.08 11.99 4.57
N TRP A 309 -2.12 11.60 3.82
CA TRP A 309 -3.51 11.77 4.25
C TRP A 309 -3.81 10.96 5.55
N TRP A 310 -3.43 9.68 5.59
CA TRP A 310 -3.66 8.82 6.76
C TRP A 310 -2.86 9.26 7.98
N ILE A 311 -1.61 9.69 7.78
CA ILE A 311 -0.75 10.21 8.85
C ILE A 311 -1.38 11.49 9.42
N ARG A 312 -1.75 12.44 8.56
CA ARG A 312 -2.39 13.69 8.95
C ARG A 312 -3.69 13.43 9.70
N GLN A 313 -4.53 12.55 9.19
CA GLN A 313 -5.80 12.17 9.82
C GLN A 313 -5.59 11.60 11.23
N ALA A 314 -4.63 10.68 11.41
CA ALA A 314 -4.32 10.09 12.70
C ALA A 314 -3.84 11.14 13.71
N ILE A 315 -2.88 11.98 13.31
CA ILE A 315 -2.33 13.05 14.18
C ILE A 315 -3.41 14.06 14.55
N THR A 316 -4.20 14.52 13.59
CA THR A 316 -5.26 15.51 13.85
C THR A 316 -6.32 14.98 14.79
N ARG A 317 -6.70 13.71 14.60
CA ARG A 317 -7.69 13.06 15.46
C ARG A 317 -7.21 12.93 16.89
N VAL A 318 -5.97 12.51 17.10
CA VAL A 318 -5.43 12.35 18.45
C VAL A 318 -5.24 13.70 19.15
N ILE A 319 -4.86 14.75 18.43
CA ILE A 319 -4.81 16.11 18.97
C ILE A 319 -6.21 16.53 19.45
N ALA A 320 -7.26 16.31 18.65
CA ALA A 320 -8.63 16.64 19.06
C ALA A 320 -9.07 15.86 20.29
N ASP A 321 -8.66 14.60 20.41
CA ASP A 321 -9.08 13.68 21.46
C ASP A 321 -8.27 13.80 22.77
N GLN A 322 -6.98 14.13 22.72
CA GLN A 322 -6.05 13.98 23.85
C GLN A 322 -5.27 15.24 24.23
N SER A 323 -5.27 16.31 23.41
CA SER A 323 -4.46 17.51 23.68
C SER A 323 -4.94 18.31 24.91
N ARG A 324 -6.12 18.00 25.45
CA ARG A 324 -6.72 18.74 26.57
C ARG A 324 -6.90 17.83 27.78
N THR A 325 -6.56 18.33 28.98
CA THR A 325 -6.79 17.63 30.26
C THR A 325 -8.27 17.28 30.45
N ILE A 326 -9.18 18.19 30.09
CA ILE A 326 -10.62 17.90 30.00
C ILE A 326 -10.97 17.68 28.56
N ARG A 327 -11.25 16.44 28.19
CA ARG A 327 -11.59 16.03 26.82
C ARG A 327 -12.83 16.75 26.31
N ILE A 328 -12.75 17.28 25.11
CA ILE A 328 -13.86 17.90 24.39
C ILE A 328 -14.22 16.98 23.19
N PRO A 329 -15.50 16.75 22.89
CA PRO A 329 -15.91 16.00 21.71
C PRO A 329 -15.35 16.62 20.42
N VAL A 330 -14.99 15.77 19.44
CA VAL A 330 -14.32 16.19 18.18
C VAL A 330 -15.13 17.28 17.45
N HIS A 331 -16.46 17.14 17.33
CA HIS A 331 -17.30 18.14 16.67
C HIS A 331 -17.25 19.52 17.34
N MET A 332 -17.04 19.58 18.66
CA MET A 332 -16.88 20.86 19.37
C MET A 332 -15.51 21.47 19.09
N VAL A 333 -14.46 20.66 18.92
CA VAL A 333 -13.14 21.14 18.50
C VAL A 333 -13.23 21.77 17.11
N GLU A 334 -14.00 21.17 16.20
CA GLU A 334 -14.26 21.74 14.84
C GLU A 334 -14.94 23.10 14.91
N ILE A 335 -15.97 23.24 15.77
CA ILE A 335 -16.66 24.52 15.95
C ILE A 335 -15.69 25.58 16.48
N VAL A 336 -14.87 25.24 17.48
CA VAL A 336 -13.85 26.16 18.04
C VAL A 336 -12.84 26.57 16.98
N ASN A 337 -12.39 25.63 16.13
CA ASN A 337 -11.47 25.94 15.03
C ASN A 337 -12.10 26.86 13.99
N LYS A 338 -13.37 26.62 13.61
CA LYS A 338 -14.12 27.52 12.70
C LYS A 338 -14.27 28.93 13.28
N LEU A 339 -14.57 29.02 14.60
CA LEU A 339 -14.69 30.32 15.28
C LEU A 339 -13.35 31.06 15.30
N ASN A 340 -12.25 30.36 15.63
CA ASN A 340 -10.91 30.97 15.65
C ASN A 340 -10.48 31.44 14.24
N ARG A 341 -10.84 30.70 13.19
CA ARG A 341 -10.59 31.10 11.80
C ARG A 341 -11.35 32.39 11.47
N ALA A 342 -12.65 32.43 11.75
CA ALA A 342 -13.47 33.63 11.52
C ALA A 342 -12.93 34.86 12.28
N ALA A 343 -12.53 34.66 13.55
CA ALA A 343 -11.95 35.75 14.34
C ALA A 343 -10.63 36.28 13.73
N ARG A 344 -9.75 35.40 13.23
CA ARG A 344 -8.50 35.83 12.57
C ARG A 344 -8.77 36.63 11.28
N LEU A 345 -9.72 36.18 10.45
CA LEU A 345 -10.10 36.89 9.23
C LEU A 345 -10.60 38.30 9.56
N LEU A 346 -11.47 38.43 10.56
CA LEU A 346 -11.98 39.74 11.00
C LEU A 346 -10.88 40.69 11.51
N VAL A 347 -9.85 40.11 12.20
CA VAL A 347 -8.70 40.94 12.66
C VAL A 347 -7.80 41.37 11.50
N GLN A 348 -7.77 40.63 10.39
CA GLN A 348 -6.99 41.01 9.21
C GLN A 348 -7.68 42.06 8.33
N GLU A 349 -9.01 42.14 8.39
CA GLU A 349 -9.81 43.11 7.62
C GLU A 349 -9.91 44.49 8.31
N HIS A 350 -9.55 44.58 9.60
CA HIS A 350 -9.49 45.80 10.39
C HIS A 350 -8.06 46.11 10.88
#